data_403c4da4c83db5266e0328353dfb8783
#
_entry.id   403c4da4c83db5266e0328353dfb8783
#
_cell.length_a   1.000
_cell.length_b   1.000
_cell.length_c   1.000
_cell.angle_alpha   90.00
_cell.angle_beta   90.00
_cell.angle_gamma   90.00
#
_symmetry.space_group_name_H-M   'P 1'
#
loop_
_entity.id
_entity.type
_entity.pdbx_description
1 polymer ?
#
loop_
_entity_poly.entity_id
_entity_poly.type
_entity_poly.pdbx_seq_one_letter_code
_entity_poly.pdbx_strand_id
1 'polypeptide(L)'
;MSDLWKKYKKYMAAAGISIIVLLALTAFYVRYDYQQYCKEAVPILEYHGIGSADGWMKELFVSKETFETHLQYLHDNGYKMVSVKKMAEMFANGESTEKTIVMTFDDGYLDNYTNVLPLLKKYNATATFFVVHSKIGHYRYMTHDQIQSLIDNGMEIGSHTINHQILTDIDPQYLSWELATSRYFLKVNELHNHYNL
;
A
#
# COMPACT_ATOMS: atom_id res chain seq x y z
N MET A 1 -1.28 -61.38 -31.18
CA MET A 1 -1.65 -59.94 -31.19
C MET A 1 -2.40 -59.50 -29.95
N SER A 2 -3.16 -60.34 -29.26
CA SER A 2 -3.97 -59.94 -28.08
C SER A 2 -3.15 -59.58 -26.83
N ASP A 3 -2.04 -60.25 -26.51
CA ASP A 3 -1.27 -60.06 -25.27
C ASP A 3 -0.36 -58.81 -25.33
N LEU A 4 0.19 -58.52 -26.51
CA LEU A 4 0.99 -57.34 -26.75
C LEU A 4 0.14 -56.04 -26.57
N TRP A 5 -1.12 -56.10 -27.07
CA TRP A 5 -2.07 -54.99 -26.96
C TRP A 5 -2.55 -54.74 -25.52
N LYS A 6 -2.74 -55.80 -24.73
CA LYS A 6 -3.07 -55.67 -23.29
C LYS A 6 -1.92 -55.06 -22.51
N LYS A 7 -0.68 -55.47 -22.80
CA LYS A 7 0.53 -54.93 -22.19
C LYS A 7 0.70 -53.44 -22.52
N TYR A 8 0.49 -53.05 -23.79
CA TYR A 8 0.54 -51.65 -24.22
C TYR A 8 -0.50 -50.78 -23.51
N LYS A 9 -1.76 -51.21 -23.43
CA LYS A 9 -2.81 -50.48 -22.66
C LYS A 9 -2.44 -50.29 -21.22
N LYS A 10 -1.82 -51.27 -20.55
CA LYS A 10 -1.37 -51.16 -19.16
C LYS A 10 -0.28 -50.09 -19.00
N TYR A 11 0.68 -50.03 -19.91
CA TYR A 11 1.71 -48.98 -19.88
C TYR A 11 1.16 -47.61 -20.18
N MET A 12 0.24 -47.48 -21.10
CA MET A 12 -0.44 -46.22 -21.41
C MET A 12 -1.27 -45.72 -20.21
N ALA A 13 -1.99 -46.62 -19.54
CA ALA A 13 -2.74 -46.26 -18.34
C ALA A 13 -1.79 -45.83 -17.19
N ALA A 14 -0.68 -46.56 -16.98
CA ALA A 14 0.32 -46.20 -15.99
C ALA A 14 0.97 -44.85 -16.28
N ALA A 15 1.33 -44.56 -17.54
CA ALA A 15 1.87 -43.28 -17.98
C ALA A 15 0.86 -42.15 -17.78
N GLY A 16 -0.42 -42.38 -18.11
CA GLY A 16 -1.49 -41.39 -17.86
C GLY A 16 -1.66 -41.07 -16.38
N ILE A 17 -1.65 -42.09 -15.51
CA ILE A 17 -1.69 -41.89 -14.04
C ILE A 17 -0.47 -41.08 -13.55
N SER A 18 0.74 -41.44 -14.05
CA SER A 18 1.98 -40.72 -13.66
C SER A 18 1.93 -39.25 -14.07
N ILE A 19 1.40 -38.93 -15.25
CA ILE A 19 1.21 -37.53 -15.70
C ILE A 19 0.22 -36.81 -14.81
N ILE A 20 -0.90 -37.41 -14.45
CA ILE A 20 -1.91 -36.81 -13.56
C ILE A 20 -1.32 -36.53 -12.18
N VAL A 21 -0.56 -37.49 -11.62
CA VAL A 21 0.11 -37.33 -10.33
C VAL A 21 1.14 -36.19 -10.39
N LEU A 22 1.92 -36.10 -11.45
CA LEU A 22 2.90 -35.05 -11.66
C LEU A 22 2.24 -33.67 -11.72
N LEU A 23 1.14 -33.55 -12.48
CA LEU A 23 0.36 -32.31 -12.57
C LEU A 23 -0.26 -31.92 -11.22
N ALA A 24 -0.75 -32.89 -10.46
CA ALA A 24 -1.28 -32.62 -9.11
C ALA A 24 -0.19 -32.16 -8.15
N LEU A 25 1.00 -32.77 -8.19
CA LEU A 25 2.15 -32.36 -7.35
C LEU A 25 2.66 -30.96 -7.75
N THR A 26 2.75 -30.65 -9.04
CA THR A 26 3.13 -29.31 -9.49
C THR A 26 2.09 -28.25 -9.07
N ALA A 27 0.81 -28.53 -9.22
CA ALA A 27 -0.24 -27.62 -8.78
C ALA A 27 -0.21 -27.41 -7.25
N PHE A 28 0.02 -28.48 -6.49
CA PHE A 28 0.20 -28.40 -5.04
C PHE A 28 1.42 -27.55 -4.66
N TYR A 29 2.56 -27.77 -5.32
CA TYR A 29 3.81 -27.03 -5.06
C TYR A 29 3.63 -25.54 -5.38
N VAL A 30 3.07 -25.20 -6.55
CA VAL A 30 2.80 -23.81 -6.95
C VAL A 30 1.87 -23.13 -5.95
N ARG A 31 0.80 -23.84 -5.51
CA ARG A 31 -0.12 -23.31 -4.50
C ARG A 31 0.55 -23.12 -3.15
N TYR A 32 1.39 -24.05 -2.73
CA TYR A 32 2.15 -23.96 -1.47
C TYR A 32 3.12 -22.77 -1.48
N ASP A 33 3.90 -22.63 -2.56
CA ASP A 33 4.86 -21.55 -2.76
C ASP A 33 4.15 -20.18 -2.78
N TYR A 34 3.04 -20.08 -3.52
CA TYR A 34 2.20 -18.89 -3.54
C TYR A 34 1.64 -18.53 -2.15
N GLN A 35 1.21 -19.52 -1.37
CA GLN A 35 0.73 -19.28 -0.01
C GLN A 35 1.85 -18.80 0.93
N GLN A 36 3.08 -19.28 0.79
CA GLN A 36 4.23 -18.79 1.55
C GLN A 36 4.56 -17.34 1.15
N TYR A 37 4.62 -17.07 -0.15
CA TYR A 37 4.82 -15.70 -0.64
C TYR A 37 3.78 -14.73 -0.10
N CYS A 38 2.49 -15.09 -0.11
CA CYS A 38 1.42 -14.25 0.43
C CYS A 38 1.50 -14.03 1.94
N LYS A 39 2.15 -14.92 2.70
CA LYS A 39 2.37 -14.71 4.15
C LYS A 39 3.47 -13.69 4.43
N GLU A 40 4.45 -13.57 3.55
CA GLU A 40 5.58 -12.66 3.69
C GLU A 40 5.31 -11.29 3.04
N ALA A 41 4.39 -11.24 2.05
CA ALA A 41 4.04 -10.01 1.36
C ALA A 41 3.10 -9.15 2.21
N VAL A 42 3.45 -7.87 2.36
CA VAL A 42 2.58 -6.86 2.98
C VAL A 42 1.89 -6.07 1.88
N PRO A 43 0.55 -6.19 1.72
CA PRO A 43 -0.17 -5.37 0.76
C PRO A 43 -0.12 -3.89 1.12
N ILE A 44 0.00 -3.03 0.11
CA ILE A 44 -0.10 -1.58 0.25
C ILE A 44 -1.34 -1.13 -0.50
N LEU A 45 -2.26 -0.48 0.21
CA LEU A 45 -3.44 0.16 -0.38
C LEU A 45 -3.14 1.65 -0.54
N GLU A 46 -3.09 2.09 -1.79
CA GLU A 46 -2.92 3.49 -2.16
C GLU A 46 -4.28 4.16 -2.35
N TYR A 47 -4.47 5.29 -1.72
CA TYR A 47 -5.60 6.19 -1.84
C TYR A 47 -5.11 7.59 -2.19
N HIS A 48 -6.01 8.42 -2.70
CA HIS A 48 -5.76 9.86 -2.90
C HIS A 48 -6.78 10.67 -2.09
N GLY A 49 -7.95 10.96 -2.65
CA GLY A 49 -9.01 11.66 -1.93
C GLY A 49 -10.09 10.74 -1.38
N ILE A 50 -10.62 11.08 -0.19
CA ILE A 50 -11.73 10.37 0.45
C ILE A 50 -12.93 11.31 0.61
N GLY A 51 -13.82 11.26 -0.38
CA GLY A 51 -14.97 12.15 -0.45
C GLY A 51 -15.59 12.16 -1.85
N SER A 52 -16.00 13.32 -2.30
CA SER A 52 -16.54 13.54 -3.65
C SER A 52 -15.62 14.43 -4.47
N ALA A 53 -15.46 14.10 -5.74
CA ALA A 53 -14.81 14.93 -6.72
C ALA A 53 -15.57 14.92 -8.05
N ASP A 54 -15.36 15.94 -8.86
CA ASP A 54 -15.96 16.10 -10.17
C ASP A 54 -14.91 15.93 -11.28
N GLY A 55 -15.39 15.63 -12.49
CA GLY A 55 -14.54 15.50 -13.67
C GLY A 55 -13.58 14.33 -13.60
N TRP A 56 -12.38 14.52 -14.14
CA TRP A 56 -11.33 13.48 -14.20
C TRP A 56 -10.79 13.05 -12.84
N MET A 57 -10.89 13.91 -11.82
CA MET A 57 -10.46 13.60 -10.46
C MET A 57 -11.34 12.54 -9.80
N LYS A 58 -12.54 12.29 -10.32
CA LYS A 58 -13.49 11.31 -9.75
C LYS A 58 -12.88 9.90 -9.62
N GLU A 59 -12.00 9.53 -10.53
CA GLU A 59 -11.36 8.21 -10.53
C GLU A 59 -10.32 8.04 -9.39
N LEU A 60 -9.81 9.15 -8.85
CA LEU A 60 -8.86 9.17 -7.73
C LEU A 60 -9.55 9.25 -6.36
N PHE A 61 -10.87 9.38 -6.34
CA PHE A 61 -11.63 9.58 -5.10
C PHE A 61 -12.50 8.38 -4.76
N VAL A 62 -12.42 7.97 -3.50
CA VAL A 62 -13.30 6.96 -2.90
C VAL A 62 -14.25 7.65 -1.95
N SER A 63 -15.55 7.28 -1.95
CA SER A 63 -16.49 7.88 -1.01
C SER A 63 -16.11 7.56 0.44
N LYS A 64 -16.48 8.44 1.36
CA LYS A 64 -16.20 8.26 2.79
C LYS A 64 -16.81 6.95 3.32
N GLU A 65 -18.02 6.63 2.88
CA GLU A 65 -18.75 5.43 3.27
C GLU A 65 -18.05 4.15 2.75
N THR A 66 -17.56 4.18 1.51
CA THR A 66 -16.80 3.08 0.93
C THR A 66 -15.48 2.88 1.67
N PHE A 67 -14.75 3.97 1.94
CA PHE A 67 -13.51 3.90 2.71
C PHE A 67 -13.73 3.35 4.13
N GLU A 68 -14.79 3.79 4.81
CA GLU A 68 -15.15 3.23 6.12
C GLU A 68 -15.47 1.75 6.06
N THR A 69 -16.14 1.27 4.99
CA THR A 69 -16.39 -0.16 4.77
C THR A 69 -15.07 -0.94 4.60
N HIS A 70 -14.07 -0.36 3.91
CA HIS A 70 -12.75 -0.98 3.80
C HIS A 70 -12.06 -1.12 5.17
N LEU A 71 -12.06 -0.05 5.97
CA LEU A 71 -11.48 -0.07 7.32
C LEU A 71 -12.18 -1.07 8.24
N GLN A 72 -13.51 -1.11 8.20
CA GLN A 72 -14.29 -2.05 8.97
C GLN A 72 -13.96 -3.49 8.59
N TYR A 73 -13.90 -3.81 7.30
CA TYR A 73 -13.55 -5.15 6.84
C TYR A 73 -12.15 -5.56 7.34
N LEU A 74 -11.16 -4.67 7.22
CA LEU A 74 -9.80 -4.95 7.67
C LEU A 74 -9.76 -5.17 9.19
N HIS A 75 -10.39 -4.30 9.95
CA HIS A 75 -10.48 -4.40 11.41
C HIS A 75 -11.15 -5.70 11.86
N ASP A 76 -12.32 -6.04 11.32
CA ASP A 76 -13.10 -7.20 11.71
C ASP A 76 -12.42 -8.52 11.33
N ASN A 77 -11.56 -8.52 10.32
CA ASN A 77 -10.72 -9.65 9.93
C ASN A 77 -9.35 -9.68 10.63
N GLY A 78 -9.09 -8.77 11.58
CA GLY A 78 -7.90 -8.74 12.41
C GLY A 78 -6.64 -8.28 11.67
N TYR A 79 -6.78 -7.46 10.63
CA TYR A 79 -5.63 -6.84 9.96
C TYR A 79 -5.06 -5.69 10.80
N LYS A 80 -3.74 -5.64 10.88
CA LYS A 80 -2.98 -4.51 11.42
C LYS A 80 -2.78 -3.48 10.32
N MET A 81 -3.40 -2.33 10.45
CA MET A 81 -3.29 -1.22 9.50
C MET A 81 -2.18 -0.29 9.97
N VAL A 82 -1.06 -0.25 9.24
CA VAL A 82 0.17 0.43 9.67
C VAL A 82 0.69 1.41 8.62
N SER A 83 1.61 2.29 9.03
CA SER A 83 2.36 3.17 8.13
C SER A 83 3.50 2.44 7.42
N VAL A 84 4.05 3.05 6.37
CA VAL A 84 5.24 2.56 5.64
C VAL A 84 6.44 2.42 6.58
N LYS A 85 6.65 3.41 7.45
CA LYS A 85 7.73 3.39 8.44
C LYS A 85 7.59 2.20 9.39
N LYS A 86 6.38 1.99 9.94
CA LYS A 86 6.14 0.85 10.84
C LYS A 86 6.36 -0.48 10.14
N MET A 87 5.93 -0.62 8.89
CA MET A 87 6.23 -1.81 8.08
C MET A 87 7.74 -2.02 7.92
N ALA A 88 8.50 -0.97 7.60
CA ALA A 88 9.95 -1.05 7.47
C ALA A 88 10.63 -1.46 8.80
N GLU A 89 10.18 -0.93 9.93
CA GLU A 89 10.64 -1.32 11.26
C GLU A 89 10.35 -2.80 11.55
N MET A 90 9.15 -3.29 11.20
CA MET A 90 8.78 -4.71 11.37
C MET A 90 9.72 -5.62 10.59
N PHE A 91 10.04 -5.29 9.33
CA PHE A 91 11.01 -6.05 8.53
C PHE A 91 12.41 -6.00 9.15
N ALA A 92 12.89 -4.84 9.56
CA ALA A 92 14.22 -4.68 10.17
C ALA A 92 14.36 -5.48 11.48
N ASN A 93 13.28 -5.60 12.25
CA ASN A 93 13.26 -6.32 13.52
C ASN A 93 12.91 -7.80 13.39
N GLY A 94 12.58 -8.30 12.18
CA GLY A 94 12.10 -9.67 11.99
C GLY A 94 10.75 -9.94 12.65
N GLU A 95 9.92 -8.89 12.84
CA GLU A 95 8.56 -9.04 13.37
C GLU A 95 7.64 -9.71 12.33
N SER A 96 6.65 -10.48 12.79
CA SER A 96 5.65 -11.07 11.90
C SER A 96 4.81 -10.02 11.21
N THR A 97 4.74 -10.10 9.88
CA THR A 97 3.91 -9.25 9.03
C THR A 97 2.57 -9.90 8.68
N GLU A 98 2.25 -11.03 9.30
CA GLU A 98 0.96 -11.71 9.08
C GLU A 98 -0.21 -10.80 9.41
N LYS A 99 -1.18 -10.73 8.51
CA LYS A 99 -2.33 -9.81 8.57
C LYS A 99 -1.94 -8.34 8.76
N THR A 100 -0.82 -7.94 8.19
CA THR A 100 -0.41 -6.54 8.14
C THR A 100 -0.76 -5.95 6.78
N ILE A 101 -1.28 -4.73 6.76
CA ILE A 101 -1.57 -3.96 5.56
C ILE A 101 -1.10 -2.52 5.76
N VAL A 102 -0.52 -1.94 4.72
CA VAL A 102 -0.11 -0.54 4.72
C VAL A 102 -1.16 0.27 3.98
N MET A 103 -1.47 1.44 4.49
CA MET A 103 -2.30 2.42 3.78
C MET A 103 -1.49 3.67 3.49
N THR A 104 -1.57 4.15 2.24
CA THR A 104 -0.96 5.40 1.81
C THR A 104 -2.01 6.33 1.22
N PHE A 105 -1.81 7.62 1.42
CA PHE A 105 -2.66 8.68 0.87
C PHE A 105 -1.78 9.70 0.17
N ASP A 106 -2.01 9.89 -1.13
CA ASP A 106 -1.18 10.75 -1.95
C ASP A 106 -1.78 12.16 -2.10
N ASP A 107 -0.97 13.10 -2.55
CA ASP A 107 -1.26 14.51 -2.85
C ASP A 107 -1.48 15.44 -1.64
N GLY A 108 -1.95 14.95 -0.50
CA GLY A 108 -2.21 15.78 0.68
C GLY A 108 -3.52 16.59 0.62
N TYR A 109 -4.59 16.01 0.04
CA TYR A 109 -5.91 16.64 -0.01
C TYR A 109 -6.47 16.95 1.38
N LEU A 110 -7.29 18.00 1.48
CA LEU A 110 -7.94 18.43 2.74
C LEU A 110 -8.80 17.32 3.38
N ASP A 111 -9.43 16.48 2.56
CA ASP A 111 -10.26 15.37 3.05
C ASP A 111 -9.44 14.27 3.75
N ASN A 112 -8.15 14.20 3.54
CA ASN A 112 -7.28 13.34 4.34
C ASN A 112 -7.29 13.74 5.83
N TYR A 113 -7.41 15.03 6.13
CA TYR A 113 -7.59 15.51 7.49
C TYR A 113 -9.05 15.40 7.95
N THR A 114 -10.03 15.85 7.15
CA THR A 114 -11.40 15.98 7.61
C THR A 114 -12.19 14.66 7.60
N ASN A 115 -11.86 13.74 6.72
CA ASN A 115 -12.56 12.46 6.54
C ASN A 115 -11.71 11.27 6.98
N VAL A 116 -10.43 11.21 6.56
CA VAL A 116 -9.58 10.03 6.80
C VAL A 116 -9.12 9.96 8.25
N LEU A 117 -8.53 11.01 8.80
CA LEU A 117 -8.00 10.99 10.17
C LEU A 117 -9.02 10.54 11.22
N PRO A 118 -10.27 11.03 11.26
CA PRO A 118 -11.26 10.56 12.22
C PRO A 118 -11.59 9.06 12.07
N LEU A 119 -11.61 8.54 10.84
CA LEU A 119 -11.87 7.14 10.58
C LEU A 119 -10.68 6.25 10.99
N LEU A 120 -9.45 6.64 10.66
CA LEU A 120 -8.25 5.92 11.11
C LEU A 120 -8.22 5.81 12.64
N LYS A 121 -8.52 6.91 13.35
CA LYS A 121 -8.62 6.90 14.83
C LYS A 121 -9.71 5.94 15.33
N LYS A 122 -10.88 5.94 14.69
CA LYS A 122 -12.00 5.06 15.06
C LYS A 122 -11.60 3.57 14.99
N TYR A 123 -10.80 3.19 14.00
CA TYR A 123 -10.38 1.80 13.78
C TYR A 123 -8.98 1.48 14.33
N ASN A 124 -8.39 2.38 15.13
CA ASN A 124 -7.03 2.25 15.69
C ASN A 124 -5.99 1.91 14.62
N ALA A 125 -6.06 2.60 13.50
CA ALA A 125 -5.23 2.42 12.32
C ALA A 125 -4.23 3.58 12.18
N THR A 126 -3.07 3.30 11.59
CA THR A 126 -2.11 4.32 11.15
C THR A 126 -1.88 4.22 9.65
N ALA A 127 -1.44 5.30 9.04
CA ALA A 127 -1.18 5.40 7.60
C ALA A 127 -0.05 6.39 7.32
N THR A 128 0.43 6.38 6.08
CA THR A 128 1.39 7.35 5.56
C THR A 128 0.69 8.29 4.58
N PHE A 129 0.92 9.59 4.74
CA PHE A 129 0.40 10.64 3.88
C PHE A 129 1.54 11.29 3.10
N PHE A 130 1.59 11.07 1.79
CA PHE A 130 2.57 11.69 0.92
C PHE A 130 2.06 13.04 0.43
N VAL A 131 2.67 14.13 0.86
CA VAL A 131 2.20 15.49 0.59
C VAL A 131 3.04 16.18 -0.49
N VAL A 132 2.36 16.84 -1.43
CA VAL A 132 2.97 17.72 -2.43
C VAL A 132 3.25 19.07 -1.77
N HIS A 133 4.53 19.41 -1.61
CA HIS A 133 4.92 20.57 -0.80
C HIS A 133 4.30 21.89 -1.30
N SER A 134 4.34 22.17 -2.61
CA SER A 134 3.80 23.40 -3.19
C SER A 134 2.27 23.54 -3.09
N LYS A 135 1.57 22.46 -2.69
CA LYS A 135 0.11 22.47 -2.54
C LYS A 135 -0.34 22.76 -1.10
N ILE A 136 0.55 22.68 -0.11
CA ILE A 136 0.21 22.89 1.29
C ILE A 136 -0.40 24.28 1.49
N GLY A 137 -1.56 24.35 2.12
CA GLY A 137 -2.32 25.59 2.36
C GLY A 137 -3.10 26.11 1.17
N HIS A 138 -3.02 25.49 -0.01
CA HIS A 138 -3.85 25.85 -1.14
C HIS A 138 -5.29 25.30 -1.00
N TYR A 139 -6.21 25.86 -1.76
CA TYR A 139 -7.59 25.37 -1.80
C TYR A 139 -7.64 23.87 -2.09
N ARG A 140 -8.43 23.13 -1.29
CA ARG A 140 -8.59 21.66 -1.32
C ARG A 140 -7.40 20.84 -0.80
N TYR A 141 -6.34 21.45 -0.29
CA TYR A 141 -5.19 20.78 0.31
C TYR A 141 -5.07 21.11 1.80
N MET A 142 -4.40 20.25 2.53
CA MET A 142 -4.14 20.46 3.96
C MET A 142 -3.24 21.66 4.20
N THR A 143 -3.47 22.36 5.32
CA THR A 143 -2.54 23.35 5.88
C THR A 143 -1.43 22.69 6.68
N HIS A 144 -0.37 23.44 7.03
CA HIS A 144 0.68 22.96 7.93
C HIS A 144 0.13 22.49 9.29
N ASP A 145 -0.82 23.22 9.88
CA ASP A 145 -1.43 22.85 11.17
C ASP A 145 -2.22 21.54 11.07
N GLN A 146 -2.88 21.30 9.95
CA GLN A 146 -3.61 20.05 9.72
C GLN A 146 -2.65 18.87 9.53
N ILE A 147 -1.54 19.06 8.82
CA ILE A 147 -0.48 18.07 8.68
C ILE A 147 0.15 17.78 10.05
N GLN A 148 0.43 18.82 10.86
CA GLN A 148 0.91 18.64 12.23
C GLN A 148 -0.08 17.82 13.07
N SER A 149 -1.37 18.09 12.94
CA SER A 149 -2.41 17.30 13.62
C SER A 149 -2.43 15.82 13.19
N LEU A 150 -2.12 15.49 11.93
CA LEU A 150 -1.92 14.09 11.52
C LEU A 150 -0.78 13.45 12.31
N ILE A 151 0.37 14.12 12.40
CA ILE A 151 1.56 13.66 13.13
C ILE A 151 1.26 13.44 14.61
N ASP A 152 0.62 14.42 15.26
CA ASP A 152 0.24 14.37 16.67
C ASP A 152 -0.70 13.21 17.00
N ASN A 153 -1.42 12.70 15.98
CA ASN A 153 -2.27 11.52 16.07
C ASN A 153 -1.61 10.23 15.57
N GLY A 154 -0.27 10.21 15.42
CA GLY A 154 0.52 9.03 15.11
C GLY A 154 0.54 8.64 13.63
N MET A 155 0.12 9.53 12.73
CA MET A 155 0.23 9.30 11.29
C MET A 155 1.63 9.67 10.80
N GLU A 156 2.08 8.99 9.73
CA GLU A 156 3.34 9.30 9.07
C GLU A 156 3.11 10.28 7.91
N ILE A 157 4.02 11.23 7.74
CA ILE A 157 4.03 12.12 6.57
C ILE A 157 5.24 11.82 5.72
N GLY A 158 5.04 11.65 4.42
CA GLY A 158 6.06 11.45 3.41
C GLY A 158 6.09 12.56 2.37
N SER A 159 7.17 12.61 1.60
CA SER A 159 7.31 13.55 0.49
C SER A 159 6.65 13.03 -0.78
N HIS A 160 5.85 13.89 -1.43
CA HIS A 160 5.34 13.65 -2.78
C HIS A 160 5.88 14.68 -3.78
N THR A 161 7.19 14.97 -3.71
CA THR A 161 7.92 15.99 -4.46
C THR A 161 7.52 17.44 -4.09
N ILE A 162 8.12 18.42 -4.74
CA ILE A 162 7.76 19.84 -4.56
C ILE A 162 6.51 20.17 -5.38
N ASN A 163 6.52 19.84 -6.69
CA ASN A 163 5.54 20.34 -7.65
C ASN A 163 4.67 19.25 -8.28
N HIS A 164 4.80 17.99 -7.82
CA HIS A 164 4.09 16.84 -8.39
C HIS A 164 4.39 16.66 -9.89
N GLN A 165 5.67 16.83 -10.29
CA GLN A 165 6.11 16.62 -11.67
C GLN A 165 6.22 15.13 -12.00
N ILE A 166 5.98 14.77 -13.26
CA ILE A 166 6.29 13.43 -13.77
C ILE A 166 7.81 13.31 -13.84
N LEU A 167 8.40 12.55 -12.90
CA LEU A 167 9.86 12.53 -12.69
C LEU A 167 10.66 11.99 -13.88
N THR A 168 10.03 11.21 -14.76
CA THR A 168 10.64 10.72 -16.00
C THR A 168 10.73 11.77 -17.10
N ASP A 169 9.98 12.86 -17.00
CA ASP A 169 9.82 13.87 -18.05
C ASP A 169 10.61 15.15 -17.75
N ILE A 170 11.23 15.24 -16.57
CA ILE A 170 12.00 16.41 -16.16
C ILE A 170 13.52 16.21 -16.39
N ASP A 171 14.22 17.34 -16.59
CA ASP A 171 15.67 17.33 -16.70
C ASP A 171 16.31 16.76 -15.41
N PRO A 172 17.32 15.88 -15.51
CA PRO A 172 17.99 15.28 -14.36
C PRO A 172 18.51 16.27 -13.30
N GLN A 173 18.90 17.48 -13.71
CA GLN A 173 19.32 18.52 -12.75
C GLN A 173 18.16 18.99 -11.83
N TYR A 174 16.91 19.02 -12.36
CA TYR A 174 15.72 19.37 -11.58
C TYR A 174 15.21 18.20 -10.76
N LEU A 175 15.46 16.94 -11.18
CA LEU A 175 15.08 15.75 -10.43
C LEU A 175 15.66 15.76 -9.01
N SER A 176 16.95 16.02 -8.88
CA SER A 176 17.60 16.13 -7.56
C SER A 176 17.00 17.25 -6.72
N TRP A 177 16.64 18.38 -7.34
CA TRP A 177 16.00 19.49 -6.64
C TRP A 177 14.60 19.13 -6.16
N GLU A 178 13.73 18.54 -6.99
CA GLU A 178 12.38 18.09 -6.63
C GLU A 178 12.40 17.14 -5.42
N LEU A 179 13.31 16.16 -5.43
CA LEU A 179 13.40 15.15 -4.38
C LEU A 179 14.09 15.67 -3.11
N ALA A 180 15.25 16.31 -3.24
CA ALA A 180 16.03 16.74 -2.09
C ALA A 180 15.36 17.90 -1.36
N THR A 181 14.79 18.86 -2.11
CA THR A 181 14.14 20.03 -1.52
C THR A 181 12.84 19.66 -0.82
N SER A 182 12.01 18.78 -1.40
CA SER A 182 10.79 18.32 -0.74
C SER A 182 11.10 17.59 0.58
N ARG A 183 12.12 16.74 0.58
CA ARG A 183 12.60 16.08 1.80
C ARG A 183 13.12 17.08 2.84
N TYR A 184 13.87 18.11 2.40
CA TYR A 184 14.38 19.14 3.28
C TYR A 184 13.25 19.94 3.96
N PHE A 185 12.22 20.32 3.20
CA PHE A 185 11.06 21.04 3.76
C PHE A 185 10.32 20.25 4.83
N LEU A 186 10.16 18.94 4.64
CA LEU A 186 9.57 18.08 5.68
C LEU A 186 10.42 18.08 6.96
N LYS A 187 11.75 18.21 6.83
CA LYS A 187 12.67 18.23 7.99
C LYS A 187 12.69 19.57 8.73
N VAL A 188 12.63 20.68 8.01
CA VAL A 188 12.90 22.03 8.56
C VAL A 188 11.66 22.71 9.15
N ASN A 189 10.48 22.40 8.63
CA ASN A 189 9.23 23.03 9.10
C ASN A 189 8.70 22.41 10.41
N GLU A 190 9.61 22.02 11.33
CA GLU A 190 9.28 21.48 12.66
C GLU A 190 8.37 20.24 12.68
N LEU A 191 8.12 19.64 11.51
CA LEU A 191 7.62 18.28 11.44
C LEU A 191 8.69 17.32 12.01
N HIS A 192 9.61 17.87 12.83
CA HIS A 192 10.94 17.34 13.16
C HIS A 192 10.98 16.15 14.11
N ASN A 193 9.92 15.91 14.87
CA ASN A 193 10.05 14.93 15.95
C ASN A 193 9.85 13.47 15.54
N HIS A 194 9.57 13.19 14.26
CA HIS A 194 9.26 11.83 13.81
C HIS A 194 10.02 11.34 12.57
N TYR A 195 10.96 12.13 12.01
CA TYR A 195 11.77 11.72 10.85
C TYR A 195 13.21 11.42 11.23
N ASN A 196 13.44 10.28 11.85
CA ASN A 196 14.74 9.61 11.87
C ASN A 196 14.76 8.63 10.69
N LEU A 197 15.20 9.09 9.52
CA LEU A 197 15.68 8.28 8.41
C LEU A 197 17.17 8.56 8.21
#